data_84043da2e60860a61e55e1ab58fa615d
#
_entry.id   84043da2e60860a61e55e1ab58fa615d
#
_cell.length_a   1.000
_cell.length_b   1.000
_cell.length_c   1.000
_cell.angle_alpha   90.00
_cell.angle_beta   90.00
_cell.angle_gamma   90.00
#
_symmetry.space_group_name_H-M   'P 1'
#
loop_
_entity.id
_entity.type
_entity.pdbx_description
1 polymer ?
#
loop_
_entity_poly.entity_id
_entity_poly.type
_entity_poly.pdbx_seq_one_letter_code
_entity_poly.pdbx_strand_id
1 'polypeptide(L)'
;ITVLGKMPCELNGKDKQKLGVTLSEAGFSTYLNVKDIIRILKKLYYDFDEGEFRSRCDRLRIPLDKNIKDFSTGMRAKLRMLVALSHNAKLLILDEPTAGLDVDARNRLLDMLRDYMEKRPDSSILITSHISTDLEGLCDDIYMIHDGNVVLHEDTDVLLDKYAVLKVDEAAYEKLDKTYILKTNKESFG
;
A
#
# COMPACT_ATOMS: atom_id res chain seq x y z
N ILE A 1 -15.19 13.72 8.35
CA ILE A 1 -13.85 13.40 7.84
C ILE A 1 -13.30 14.64 7.14
N THR A 2 -12.06 15.00 7.43
CA THR A 2 -11.32 16.04 6.72
C THR A 2 -10.07 15.46 6.07
N VAL A 3 -9.67 16.01 4.92
CA VAL A 3 -8.48 15.60 4.18
C VAL A 3 -7.63 16.87 3.97
N LEU A 4 -6.39 16.86 4.42
CA LEU A 4 -5.52 18.05 4.40
C LEU A 4 -6.17 19.31 5.00
N GLY A 5 -6.96 19.14 6.08
CA GLY A 5 -7.66 20.21 6.79
C GLY A 5 -8.96 20.70 6.14
N LYS A 6 -9.43 20.08 5.06
CA LYS A 6 -10.65 20.46 4.33
C LYS A 6 -11.65 19.31 4.24
N MET A 7 -12.93 19.63 4.08
CA MET A 7 -13.93 18.63 3.70
C MET A 7 -13.66 18.11 2.30
N PRO A 8 -13.88 16.81 1.98
CA PRO A 8 -13.62 16.26 0.65
C PRO A 8 -14.29 17.01 -0.50
N CYS A 9 -15.50 17.56 -0.29
CA CYS A 9 -16.22 18.37 -1.26
C CYS A 9 -15.60 19.75 -1.52
N GLU A 10 -14.76 20.25 -0.62
CA GLU A 10 -14.08 21.55 -0.73
C GLU A 10 -12.70 21.46 -1.41
N LEU A 11 -12.23 20.23 -1.69
CA LEU A 11 -10.93 20.02 -2.33
C LEU A 11 -10.96 20.52 -3.77
N ASN A 12 -10.17 21.53 -4.05
CA ASN A 12 -9.98 22.07 -5.40
C ASN A 12 -8.85 21.33 -6.16
N GLY A 13 -8.58 21.73 -7.40
CA GLY A 13 -7.55 21.10 -8.23
C GLY A 13 -6.14 21.16 -7.63
N LYS A 14 -5.79 22.25 -6.93
CA LYS A 14 -4.48 22.37 -6.26
C LYS A 14 -4.37 21.43 -5.04
N ASP A 15 -5.46 21.26 -4.30
CA ASP A 15 -5.49 20.32 -3.17
C ASP A 15 -5.35 18.87 -3.66
N LYS A 16 -6.05 18.51 -4.75
CA LYS A 16 -6.01 17.18 -5.35
C LYS A 16 -4.62 16.81 -5.90
N GLN A 17 -3.81 17.79 -6.28
CA GLN A 17 -2.42 17.54 -6.66
C GLN A 17 -1.51 17.07 -5.52
N LYS A 18 -1.95 17.24 -4.28
CA LYS A 18 -1.24 16.75 -3.09
C LYS A 18 -1.67 15.33 -2.69
N LEU A 19 -2.53 14.68 -3.47
CA LEU A 19 -3.05 13.36 -3.20
C LEU A 19 -2.54 12.36 -4.24
N GLY A 20 -1.93 11.28 -3.80
CA GLY A 20 -1.65 10.10 -4.60
C GLY A 20 -2.64 9.00 -4.22
N VAL A 21 -3.41 8.49 -5.17
CA VAL A 21 -4.48 7.54 -4.88
C VAL A 21 -4.35 6.30 -5.76
N THR A 22 -4.41 5.13 -5.15
CA THR A 22 -4.67 3.86 -5.85
C THR A 22 -5.90 3.21 -5.25
N LEU A 23 -6.81 2.79 -6.12
CA LEU A 23 -7.98 1.99 -5.73
C LEU A 23 -7.85 0.61 -6.36
N SER A 24 -8.36 -0.41 -5.68
CA SER A 24 -8.27 -1.81 -6.10
C SER A 24 -8.82 -2.03 -7.51
N GLU A 25 -9.94 -1.41 -7.85
CA GLU A 25 -10.62 -1.57 -9.14
C GLU A 25 -10.49 -0.38 -10.09
N ALA A 26 -9.97 0.76 -9.62
CA ALA A 26 -9.83 1.95 -10.44
C ALA A 26 -8.48 1.98 -11.19
N GLY A 27 -8.48 2.57 -12.36
CA GLY A 27 -7.27 2.70 -13.16
C GLY A 27 -7.51 3.42 -14.48
N PHE A 28 -6.47 3.47 -15.28
CA PHE A 28 -6.55 3.95 -16.64
C PHE A 28 -7.29 2.97 -17.56
N SER A 29 -7.88 3.48 -18.62
CA SER A 29 -8.43 2.63 -19.68
C SER A 29 -7.39 1.59 -20.13
N THR A 30 -7.83 0.35 -20.25
CA THR A 30 -6.95 -0.77 -20.61
C THR A 30 -6.40 -0.68 -22.05
N TYR A 31 -6.95 0.19 -22.88
CA TYR A 31 -6.49 0.46 -24.25
C TYR A 31 -5.34 1.47 -24.33
N LEU A 32 -5.04 2.17 -23.23
CA LEU A 32 -3.89 3.07 -23.16
C LEU A 32 -2.60 2.27 -22.98
N ASN A 33 -1.49 2.86 -23.42
CA ASN A 33 -0.13 2.44 -23.09
C ASN A 33 0.50 3.42 -22.09
N VAL A 34 1.70 3.11 -21.61
CA VAL A 34 2.38 3.97 -20.61
C VAL A 34 2.77 5.32 -21.17
N LYS A 35 3.07 5.44 -22.48
CA LYS A 35 3.35 6.74 -23.10
C LYS A 35 2.13 7.67 -23.08
N ASP A 36 0.93 7.10 -23.24
CA ASP A 36 -0.32 7.87 -23.12
C ASP A 36 -0.55 8.34 -21.69
N ILE A 37 -0.27 7.47 -20.70
CA ILE A 37 -0.33 7.83 -19.28
C ILE A 37 0.63 8.97 -18.98
N ILE A 38 1.88 8.92 -19.44
CA ILE A 38 2.85 9.99 -19.26
C ILE A 38 2.31 11.32 -19.79
N ARG A 39 1.68 11.33 -20.99
CA ARG A 39 1.07 12.55 -21.55
C ARG A 39 -0.07 13.09 -20.66
N ILE A 40 -0.85 12.20 -20.04
CA ILE A 40 -1.92 12.58 -19.12
C ILE A 40 -1.32 13.16 -17.84
N LEU A 41 -0.35 12.48 -17.21
CA LEU A 41 0.28 12.92 -15.96
C LEU A 41 0.95 14.29 -16.11
N LYS A 42 1.62 14.55 -17.23
CA LYS A 42 2.22 15.87 -17.55
C LYS A 42 1.20 17.01 -17.57
N LYS A 43 -0.05 16.71 -17.91
CA LYS A 43 -1.13 17.72 -17.93
C LYS A 43 -1.83 17.83 -16.57
N LEU A 44 -1.83 16.77 -15.78
CA LEU A 44 -2.51 16.73 -14.49
C LEU A 44 -1.65 17.27 -13.35
N TYR A 45 -0.35 16.95 -13.32
CA TYR A 45 0.52 17.27 -12.20
C TYR A 45 1.63 18.24 -12.62
N TYR A 46 1.75 19.35 -11.89
CA TYR A 46 2.71 20.42 -12.23
C TYR A 46 4.17 20.00 -11.98
N ASP A 47 4.40 19.15 -11.00
CA ASP A 47 5.70 18.65 -10.57
C ASP A 47 6.00 17.22 -11.05
N PHE A 48 5.30 16.76 -12.10
CA PHE A 48 5.55 15.47 -12.71
C PHE A 48 6.89 15.46 -13.46
N ASP A 49 7.81 14.60 -13.01
CA ASP A 49 9.09 14.36 -13.69
C ASP A 49 8.97 13.15 -14.64
N GLU A 50 8.90 13.42 -15.95
CA GLU A 50 8.84 12.39 -16.98
C GLU A 50 10.11 11.53 -17.01
N GLY A 51 11.29 12.13 -16.79
CA GLY A 51 12.58 11.44 -16.82
C GLY A 51 12.66 10.41 -15.69
N GLU A 52 12.32 10.83 -14.48
CA GLU A 52 12.28 9.94 -13.32
C GLU A 52 11.22 8.84 -13.50
N PHE A 53 10.03 9.18 -13.98
CA PHE A 53 8.97 8.20 -14.21
C PHE A 53 9.39 7.11 -15.22
N ARG A 54 10.02 7.50 -16.35
CA ARG A 54 10.54 6.56 -17.34
C ARG A 54 11.65 5.67 -16.76
N SER A 55 12.57 6.24 -15.99
CA SER A 55 13.62 5.49 -15.30
C SER A 55 13.05 4.45 -14.33
N ARG A 56 11.98 4.80 -13.58
CA ARG A 56 11.29 3.86 -12.70
C ARG A 56 10.56 2.76 -13.49
N CYS A 57 9.93 3.10 -14.62
CA CYS A 57 9.33 2.09 -15.51
C CYS A 57 10.37 1.07 -16.00
N ASP A 58 11.55 1.54 -16.41
CA ASP A 58 12.63 0.68 -16.87
C ASP A 58 13.14 -0.26 -15.75
N ARG A 59 13.44 0.29 -14.57
CA ARG A 59 13.85 -0.50 -13.39
C ARG A 59 12.83 -1.59 -13.00
N LEU A 60 11.53 -1.32 -13.15
CA LEU A 60 10.44 -2.25 -12.85
C LEU A 60 10.07 -3.14 -14.04
N ARG A 61 10.76 -2.99 -15.18
CA ARG A 61 10.52 -3.70 -16.43
C ARG A 61 9.08 -3.52 -16.94
N ILE A 62 8.58 -2.29 -16.87
CA ILE A 62 7.27 -1.90 -17.40
C ILE A 62 7.45 -1.37 -18.82
N PRO A 63 6.97 -2.06 -19.86
CA PRO A 63 7.12 -1.63 -21.25
C PRO A 63 6.25 -0.39 -21.53
N LEU A 64 6.83 0.60 -22.21
CA LEU A 64 6.17 1.87 -22.46
C LEU A 64 5.11 1.81 -23.57
N ASP A 65 5.29 0.91 -24.55
CA ASP A 65 4.48 0.83 -25.78
C ASP A 65 3.37 -0.23 -25.72
N LYS A 66 3.41 -1.12 -24.75
CA LYS A 66 2.42 -2.19 -24.60
C LYS A 66 1.16 -1.66 -23.94
N ASN A 67 -0.01 -2.06 -24.46
CA ASN A 67 -1.30 -1.70 -23.88
C ASN A 67 -1.48 -2.32 -22.49
N ILE A 68 -2.16 -1.60 -21.61
CA ILE A 68 -2.42 -2.05 -20.23
C ILE A 68 -3.23 -3.34 -20.19
N LYS A 69 -4.13 -3.58 -21.18
CA LYS A 69 -4.88 -4.84 -21.28
C LYS A 69 -3.98 -6.08 -21.32
N ASP A 70 -2.79 -5.93 -21.88
CA ASP A 70 -1.81 -7.02 -22.06
C ASP A 70 -0.83 -7.13 -20.88
N PHE A 71 -1.00 -6.33 -19.82
CA PHE A 71 -0.19 -6.37 -18.61
C PHE A 71 -0.63 -7.51 -17.70
N SER A 72 0.34 -8.16 -17.04
CA SER A 72 0.06 -9.04 -15.90
C SER A 72 -0.51 -8.24 -14.72
N THR A 73 -1.13 -8.93 -13.76
CA THR A 73 -1.64 -8.31 -12.53
C THR A 73 -0.53 -7.53 -11.81
N GLY A 74 0.66 -8.12 -11.67
CA GLY A 74 1.81 -7.46 -11.05
C GLY A 74 2.29 -6.23 -11.83
N MET A 75 2.28 -6.27 -13.16
CA MET A 75 2.63 -5.09 -13.97
C MET A 75 1.62 -3.95 -13.79
N ARG A 76 0.33 -4.27 -13.73
CA ARG A 76 -0.73 -3.28 -13.47
C ARG A 76 -0.59 -2.66 -12.08
N ALA A 77 -0.33 -3.47 -11.05
CA ALA A 77 -0.12 -2.97 -9.69
C ALA A 77 1.10 -2.03 -9.61
N LYS A 78 2.25 -2.42 -10.20
CA LYS A 78 3.43 -1.56 -10.27
C LYS A 78 3.16 -0.24 -10.99
N LEU A 79 2.43 -0.27 -12.11
CA LEU A 79 2.09 0.94 -12.84
C LEU A 79 1.17 1.86 -12.02
N ARG A 80 0.14 1.32 -11.36
CA ARG A 80 -0.73 2.09 -10.46
C ARG A 80 0.07 2.76 -9.36
N MET A 81 0.98 2.02 -8.73
CA MET A 81 1.85 2.57 -7.69
C MET A 81 2.75 3.67 -8.25
N LEU A 82 3.41 3.45 -9.40
CA LEU A 82 4.23 4.50 -10.04
C LEU A 82 3.44 5.77 -10.29
N VAL A 83 2.19 5.65 -10.71
CA VAL A 83 1.32 6.81 -10.94
C VAL A 83 1.01 7.55 -9.63
N ALA A 84 0.67 6.84 -8.56
CA ALA A 84 0.43 7.45 -7.26
C ALA A 84 1.66 8.18 -6.71
N LEU A 85 2.86 7.64 -6.98
CA LEU A 85 4.15 8.17 -6.54
C LEU A 85 4.80 9.14 -7.56
N SER A 86 4.09 9.50 -8.64
CA SER A 86 4.67 10.26 -9.76
C SER A 86 4.78 11.77 -9.53
N HIS A 87 4.24 12.27 -8.43
CA HIS A 87 4.20 13.67 -8.06
C HIS A 87 4.44 13.83 -6.55
N ASN A 88 4.58 15.07 -6.07
CA ASN A 88 4.85 15.36 -4.66
C ASN A 88 3.57 15.27 -3.80
N ALA A 89 2.97 14.08 -3.72
CA ALA A 89 1.80 13.87 -2.87
C ALA A 89 2.18 14.04 -1.38
N LYS A 90 1.33 14.76 -0.64
CA LYS A 90 1.43 14.86 0.81
C LYS A 90 0.67 13.74 1.53
N LEU A 91 -0.30 13.17 0.85
CA LEU A 91 -1.07 12.02 1.34
C LEU A 91 -1.23 10.99 0.23
N LEU A 92 -0.76 9.79 0.49
CA LEU A 92 -1.04 8.62 -0.32
C LEU A 92 -2.23 7.87 0.27
N ILE A 93 -3.21 7.51 -0.55
CA ILE A 93 -4.36 6.67 -0.18
C ILE A 93 -4.29 5.43 -1.05
N LEU A 94 -3.98 4.29 -0.44
CA LEU A 94 -3.66 3.06 -1.12
C LEU A 94 -4.62 1.96 -0.65
N ASP A 95 -5.53 1.56 -1.53
CA ASP A 95 -6.51 0.53 -1.23
C ASP A 95 -6.02 -0.82 -1.79
N GLU A 96 -5.69 -1.74 -0.87
CA GLU A 96 -5.21 -3.10 -1.14
C GLU A 96 -4.10 -3.14 -2.23
N PRO A 97 -3.03 -2.34 -2.13
CA PRO A 97 -2.07 -2.17 -3.23
C PRO A 97 -1.27 -3.43 -3.56
N THR A 98 -1.20 -4.39 -2.63
CA THR A 98 -0.43 -5.65 -2.75
C THR A 98 -1.29 -6.85 -3.06
N ALA A 99 -2.62 -6.70 -3.11
CA ALA A 99 -3.55 -7.79 -3.33
C ALA A 99 -3.28 -8.54 -4.65
N GLY A 100 -3.26 -9.87 -4.57
CA GLY A 100 -3.04 -10.74 -5.74
C GLY A 100 -1.63 -10.70 -6.34
N LEU A 101 -0.65 -10.15 -5.62
CA LEU A 101 0.76 -10.17 -6.02
C LEU A 101 1.49 -11.39 -5.44
N ASP A 102 2.47 -11.90 -6.20
CA ASP A 102 3.46 -12.80 -5.65
C ASP A 102 4.38 -12.08 -4.64
N VAL A 103 5.12 -12.85 -3.85
CA VAL A 103 5.97 -12.33 -2.76
C VAL A 103 6.99 -11.32 -3.26
N ASP A 104 7.62 -11.58 -4.42
CA ASP A 104 8.64 -10.68 -4.98
C ASP A 104 8.05 -9.35 -5.44
N ALA A 105 6.93 -9.38 -6.15
CA ALA A 105 6.24 -8.18 -6.61
C ALA A 105 5.74 -7.34 -5.42
N ARG A 106 5.22 -8.01 -4.39
CA ARG A 106 4.74 -7.40 -3.14
C ARG A 106 5.87 -6.70 -2.40
N ASN A 107 6.99 -7.39 -2.15
CA ASN A 107 8.14 -6.79 -1.45
C ASN A 107 8.68 -5.57 -2.19
N ARG A 108 8.84 -5.64 -3.52
CA ARG A 108 9.28 -4.48 -4.32
C ARG A 108 8.34 -3.29 -4.22
N LEU A 109 7.05 -3.53 -4.07
CA LEU A 109 6.05 -2.48 -3.95
C LEU A 109 6.12 -1.82 -2.57
N LEU A 110 6.29 -2.61 -1.50
CA LEU A 110 6.52 -2.09 -0.15
C LEU A 110 7.83 -1.30 -0.06
N ASP A 111 8.91 -1.78 -0.69
CA ASP A 111 10.17 -1.05 -0.75
C ASP A 111 10.03 0.31 -1.46
N MET A 112 9.23 0.38 -2.54
CA MET A 112 8.93 1.67 -3.18
C MET A 112 8.22 2.65 -2.25
N LEU A 113 7.34 2.17 -1.36
CA LEU A 113 6.67 3.01 -0.37
C LEU A 113 7.65 3.49 0.70
N ARG A 114 8.51 2.62 1.22
CA ARG A 114 9.57 3.00 2.17
C ARG A 114 10.48 4.06 1.57
N ASP A 115 11.01 3.81 0.37
CA ASP A 115 11.83 4.79 -0.38
C ASP A 115 11.12 6.14 -0.57
N TYR A 116 9.80 6.11 -0.78
CA TYR A 116 9.01 7.33 -0.93
C TYR A 116 8.93 8.11 0.37
N MET A 117 8.66 7.45 1.50
CA MET A 117 8.56 8.07 2.82
C MET A 117 9.91 8.62 3.28
N GLU A 118 11.01 7.87 3.08
CA GLU A 118 12.36 8.36 3.41
C GLU A 118 12.70 9.66 2.68
N LYS A 119 12.34 9.77 1.41
CA LYS A 119 12.59 10.96 0.58
C LYS A 119 11.63 12.12 0.86
N ARG A 120 10.51 11.85 1.52
CA ARG A 120 9.43 12.82 1.76
C ARG A 120 8.86 12.69 3.18
N PRO A 121 9.63 13.13 4.20
CA PRO A 121 9.24 12.98 5.60
C PRO A 121 7.96 13.77 5.96
N ASP A 122 7.57 14.75 5.13
CA ASP A 122 6.33 15.53 5.31
C ASP A 122 5.09 14.88 4.67
N SER A 123 5.23 13.67 4.14
CA SER A 123 4.14 12.91 3.51
C SER A 123 3.59 11.86 4.48
N SER A 124 2.34 11.46 4.27
CA SER A 124 1.68 10.39 5.03
C SER A 124 1.10 9.34 4.08
N ILE A 125 0.99 8.11 4.56
CA ILE A 125 0.34 7.01 3.84
C ILE A 125 -0.86 6.54 4.65
N LEU A 126 -2.02 6.46 4.01
CA LEU A 126 -3.17 5.68 4.46
C LEU A 126 -3.28 4.46 3.56
N ILE A 127 -3.06 3.29 4.11
CA ILE A 127 -3.06 2.03 3.37
C ILE A 127 -4.06 1.05 3.98
N THR A 128 -4.81 0.35 3.13
CA THR A 128 -5.60 -0.81 3.54
C THR A 128 -4.92 -2.08 3.09
N SER A 129 -4.93 -3.12 3.91
CA SER A 129 -4.49 -4.46 3.55
C SER A 129 -5.15 -5.50 4.45
N HIS A 130 -5.47 -6.66 3.87
CA HIS A 130 -5.85 -7.85 4.63
C HIS A 130 -4.64 -8.73 4.99
N ILE A 131 -3.43 -8.28 4.68
CA ILE A 131 -2.17 -8.97 4.94
C ILE A 131 -1.42 -8.19 6.02
N SER A 132 -1.48 -8.65 7.28
CA SER A 132 -0.90 -7.95 8.43
C SER A 132 0.60 -7.67 8.26
N THR A 133 1.35 -8.64 7.72
CA THR A 133 2.80 -8.50 7.53
C THR A 133 3.21 -7.37 6.57
N ASP A 134 2.31 -6.87 5.72
CA ASP A 134 2.57 -5.69 4.90
C ASP A 134 2.56 -4.41 5.74
N LEU A 135 1.69 -4.37 6.74
CA LEU A 135 1.48 -3.22 7.60
C LEU A 135 2.54 -3.14 8.70
N GLU A 136 2.92 -4.28 9.29
CA GLU A 136 3.89 -4.38 10.39
C GLU A 136 5.24 -3.70 10.09
N GLY A 137 5.69 -3.78 8.83
CA GLY A 137 6.96 -3.20 8.42
C GLY A 137 6.87 -1.84 7.73
N LEU A 138 5.68 -1.22 7.69
CA LEU A 138 5.44 0.03 6.94
C LEU A 138 4.68 1.09 7.74
N CYS A 139 3.77 0.69 8.63
CA CYS A 139 2.83 1.58 9.30
C CYS A 139 3.25 1.87 10.74
N ASP A 140 3.12 3.13 11.16
CA ASP A 140 3.31 3.54 12.54
C ASP A 140 2.10 3.17 13.41
N ASP A 141 0.87 3.33 12.86
CA ASP A 141 -0.41 3.05 13.52
C ASP A 141 -1.23 2.03 12.75
N ILE A 142 -1.90 1.13 13.46
CA ILE A 142 -2.81 0.13 12.90
C ILE A 142 -4.22 0.31 13.45
N TYR A 143 -5.18 0.36 12.52
CA TYR A 143 -6.61 0.34 12.79
C TYR A 143 -7.21 -0.95 12.28
N MET A 144 -7.81 -1.75 13.16
CA MET A 144 -8.57 -2.93 12.76
C MET A 144 -10.06 -2.58 12.68
N ILE A 145 -10.65 -2.83 11.54
CA ILE A 145 -12.08 -2.57 11.29
C ILE A 145 -12.81 -3.90 11.15
N HIS A 146 -13.91 -4.05 11.89
CA HIS A 146 -14.80 -5.21 11.81
C HIS A 146 -16.25 -4.74 11.88
N ASP A 147 -17.09 -5.20 10.96
CA ASP A 147 -18.51 -4.83 10.84
C ASP A 147 -18.75 -3.31 10.91
N GLY A 148 -17.91 -2.53 10.22
CA GLY A 148 -18.01 -1.06 10.15
C GLY A 148 -17.56 -0.32 11.40
N ASN A 149 -17.05 -1.02 12.42
CA ASN A 149 -16.55 -0.43 13.66
C ASN A 149 -15.02 -0.61 13.76
N VAL A 150 -14.34 0.39 14.35
CA VAL A 150 -12.94 0.25 14.74
C VAL A 150 -12.91 -0.57 16.02
N VAL A 151 -12.39 -1.80 15.94
CA VAL A 151 -12.28 -2.74 17.06
C VAL A 151 -10.92 -2.68 17.76
N LEU A 152 -9.91 -2.14 17.08
CA LEU A 152 -8.58 -1.90 17.63
C LEU A 152 -7.97 -0.67 16.97
N HIS A 153 -7.29 0.16 17.75
CA HIS A 153 -6.35 1.16 17.30
C HIS A 153 -5.17 1.16 18.25
N GLU A 154 -3.98 0.95 17.72
CA GLU A 154 -2.76 0.93 18.51
C GLU A 154 -1.56 1.25 17.61
N ASP A 155 -0.50 1.78 18.21
CA ASP A 155 0.83 1.88 17.63
C ASP A 155 1.37 0.49 17.25
N THR A 156 2.01 0.38 16.10
CA THR A 156 2.49 -0.91 15.57
C THR A 156 3.53 -1.55 16.49
N ASP A 157 4.49 -0.78 17.01
CA ASP A 157 5.53 -1.30 17.90
C ASP A 157 4.92 -1.81 19.21
N VAL A 158 3.90 -1.12 19.71
CA VAL A 158 3.15 -1.54 20.92
C VAL A 158 2.39 -2.84 20.66
N LEU A 159 1.78 -3.01 19.47
CA LEU A 159 1.11 -4.26 19.12
C LEU A 159 2.10 -5.42 19.03
N LEU A 160 3.25 -5.22 18.40
CA LEU A 160 4.28 -6.25 18.26
C LEU A 160 4.94 -6.64 19.59
N ASP A 161 5.00 -5.72 20.54
CA ASP A 161 5.50 -5.98 21.90
C ASP A 161 4.46 -6.72 22.78
N LYS A 162 3.17 -6.39 22.63
CA LYS A 162 2.09 -6.98 23.44
C LYS A 162 1.65 -8.37 22.99
N TYR A 163 1.73 -8.69 21.70
CA TYR A 163 1.16 -9.90 21.13
C TYR A 163 2.21 -10.72 20.37
N ALA A 164 2.22 -12.02 20.63
CA ALA A 164 3.11 -12.95 19.96
C ALA A 164 2.39 -14.27 19.61
N VAL A 165 2.83 -14.93 18.54
CA VAL A 165 2.40 -16.28 18.21
C VAL A 165 3.43 -17.26 18.75
N LEU A 166 3.03 -18.04 19.77
CA LEU A 166 3.86 -19.07 20.34
C LEU A 166 3.55 -20.42 19.69
N LYS A 167 4.52 -21.02 19.04
CA LYS A 167 4.42 -22.39 18.48
C LYS A 167 5.06 -23.37 19.44
N VAL A 168 4.28 -24.30 19.95
CA VAL A 168 4.71 -25.29 20.93
C VAL A 168 4.10 -26.65 20.61
N ASP A 169 4.73 -27.72 21.04
CA ASP A 169 4.15 -29.04 21.06
C ASP A 169 3.09 -29.19 22.17
N GLU A 170 2.34 -30.30 22.16
CA GLU A 170 1.25 -30.53 23.10
C GLU A 170 1.75 -30.63 24.56
N ALA A 171 2.95 -31.21 24.78
CA ALA A 171 3.51 -31.37 26.11
C ALA A 171 3.97 -30.03 26.70
N ALA A 172 4.50 -29.13 25.90
CA ALA A 172 4.84 -27.77 26.28
C ALA A 172 3.57 -26.92 26.50
N TYR A 173 2.54 -27.07 25.63
CA TYR A 173 1.27 -26.36 25.77
C TYR A 173 0.57 -26.63 27.10
N GLU A 174 0.60 -27.89 27.59
CA GLU A 174 -0.01 -28.26 28.89
C GLU A 174 0.66 -27.56 30.11
N LYS A 175 1.91 -27.14 29.94
CA LYS A 175 2.70 -26.47 31.00
C LYS A 175 2.60 -24.93 30.91
N LEU A 176 2.00 -24.37 29.89
CA LEU A 176 1.85 -22.92 29.73
C LEU A 176 0.84 -22.36 30.74
N ASP A 177 1.11 -21.16 31.21
CA ASP A 177 0.09 -20.31 31.84
C ASP A 177 -0.91 -19.86 30.79
N LYS A 178 -2.15 -20.35 30.91
CA LYS A 178 -3.22 -20.10 29.93
C LYS A 178 -3.92 -18.74 30.13
N THR A 179 -3.54 -17.99 31.17
CA THR A 179 -4.15 -16.69 31.52
C THR A 179 -4.04 -15.66 30.38
N TYR A 180 -2.94 -15.70 29.63
CA TYR A 180 -2.64 -14.76 28.56
C TYR A 180 -2.86 -15.32 27.15
N ILE A 181 -3.42 -16.51 27.02
CA ILE A 181 -3.69 -17.14 25.73
C ILE A 181 -5.04 -16.62 25.19
N LEU A 182 -4.98 -15.81 24.13
CA LEU A 182 -6.18 -15.25 23.50
C LEU A 182 -6.83 -16.25 22.54
N LYS A 183 -6.03 -17.05 21.82
CA LYS A 183 -6.51 -18.00 20.81
C LYS A 183 -5.54 -19.16 20.67
N THR A 184 -6.07 -20.37 20.50
CA THR A 184 -5.28 -21.57 20.23
C THR A 184 -5.74 -22.21 18.93
N ASN A 185 -4.80 -22.52 18.03
CA ASN A 185 -5.04 -23.32 16.84
C ASN A 185 -4.19 -24.60 16.95
N LYS A 186 -4.83 -25.76 16.72
CA LYS A 186 -4.08 -27.03 16.54
C LYS A 186 -3.79 -27.17 15.04
N GLU A 187 -2.51 -27.22 14.70
CA GLU A 187 -2.06 -27.57 13.35
C GLU A 187 -1.56 -29.02 13.40
N SER A 188 -2.07 -29.86 12.50
CA SER A 188 -1.52 -31.20 12.31
C SER A 188 -0.27 -31.05 11.46
N PHE A 189 0.90 -31.15 12.07
CA PHE A 189 2.13 -31.39 11.31
C PHE A 189 2.11 -32.83 10.85
N GLY A 190 1.96 -33.05 9.51
CA GLY A 190 2.16 -34.33 8.87
C GLY A 190 3.62 -34.67 8.75
#